data_443909995fe9a8bab04a515bb590491f
#
_entry.id   443909995fe9a8bab04a515bb590491f
#
_cell.length_a   1.000
_cell.length_b   1.000
_cell.length_c   1.000
_cell.angle_alpha   90.00
_cell.angle_beta   90.00
_cell.angle_gamma   90.00
#
_symmetry.space_group_name_H-M   'P 1'
#
loop_
_entity.id
_entity.type
_entity.pdbx_description
1 polymer ?
#
loop_
_entity_poly.entity_id
_entity_poly.type
_entity_poly.pdbx_seq_one_letter_code
_entity_poly.pdbx_strand_id
1 'polypeptide(L)'
;LLMLDMPESDPKTGTWTFNGKPMRALALQGLRKSPQVGHFTAERLYADKHFARFDRLPAGTMLSCTIVIHPQDLTKARVQGIQASSRAKTPDAEVAHAEATSVLSWMTRGDKLYPFFMALYVRGDDEADLRSKVAEVGAAMQTSGLRFIDPRHELVGCDVFIRGLPMCFDPRFDAREMRRSRLVWASQIASMLPVYGRSRGTGHAGFWFWNRGGEPL
;
A
#
# COMPACT_ATOMS: atom_id res chain seq x y z
N LEU A 1 8.73 -18.67 12.50
CA LEU A 1 7.37 -18.44 13.00
C LEU A 1 6.63 -19.76 12.86
N LEU A 2 6.36 -20.44 13.98
CA LEU A 2 5.47 -21.59 13.97
C LEU A 2 4.04 -21.06 13.84
N MET A 3 3.42 -21.25 12.68
CA MET A 3 1.98 -21.07 12.54
C MET A 3 1.32 -22.21 13.31
N LEU A 4 0.57 -21.86 14.34
CA LEU A 4 -0.18 -22.85 15.12
C LEU A 4 -1.42 -23.33 14.36
N ASP A 5 -2.00 -22.45 13.51
CA ASP A 5 -3.14 -22.75 12.66
C ASP A 5 -2.87 -22.32 11.21
N MET A 6 -3.36 -23.12 10.27
CA MET A 6 -3.37 -22.75 8.87
C MET A 6 -4.40 -21.64 8.64
N PRO A 7 -4.10 -20.61 7.84
CA PRO A 7 -5.07 -19.60 7.49
C PRO A 7 -6.22 -20.23 6.67
N GLU A 8 -7.44 -20.04 7.13
CA GLU A 8 -8.64 -20.44 6.41
C GLU A 8 -9.18 -19.26 5.61
N SER A 9 -9.30 -19.43 4.31
CA SER A 9 -9.77 -18.39 3.39
C SER A 9 -11.22 -18.66 2.97
N ASP A 10 -12.07 -17.63 3.04
CA ASP A 10 -13.39 -17.64 2.43
C ASP A 10 -13.36 -16.93 1.08
N PRO A 11 -13.43 -17.68 -0.05
CA PRO A 11 -13.37 -17.12 -1.39
C PRO A 11 -14.58 -16.25 -1.76
N LYS A 12 -15.69 -16.35 -1.02
CA LYS A 12 -16.90 -15.55 -1.28
C LYS A 12 -16.79 -14.15 -0.75
N THR A 13 -16.13 -13.99 0.40
CA THR A 13 -16.01 -12.70 1.08
C THR A 13 -14.60 -12.11 0.93
N GLY A 14 -13.59 -12.93 0.61
CA GLY A 14 -12.18 -12.53 0.60
C GLY A 14 -11.60 -12.29 2.00
N THR A 15 -12.34 -12.69 3.05
CA THR A 15 -11.80 -12.73 4.42
C THR A 15 -11.03 -14.03 4.64
N TRP A 16 -10.13 -14.00 5.59
CA TRP A 16 -9.45 -15.21 6.08
C TRP A 16 -9.29 -15.14 7.58
N THR A 17 -9.18 -16.28 8.21
CA THR A 17 -8.89 -16.39 9.64
C THR A 17 -7.42 -16.71 9.84
N PHE A 18 -6.81 -16.08 10.82
CA PHE A 18 -5.46 -16.36 11.24
C PHE A 18 -5.40 -16.37 12.78
N ASN A 19 -4.98 -17.48 13.36
CA ASN A 19 -5.05 -17.72 14.81
C ASN A 19 -6.45 -17.43 15.38
N GLY A 20 -7.48 -17.95 14.72
CA GLY A 20 -8.88 -17.79 15.13
C GLY A 20 -9.45 -16.38 15.01
N LYS A 21 -8.71 -15.42 14.45
CA LYS A 21 -9.15 -14.03 14.25
C LYS A 21 -9.42 -13.76 12.78
N PRO A 22 -10.56 -13.13 12.43
CA PRO A 22 -10.86 -12.78 11.06
C PRO A 22 -10.00 -11.59 10.62
N MET A 23 -9.56 -11.63 9.36
CA MET A 23 -8.71 -10.64 8.75
C MET A 23 -9.20 -10.25 7.35
N ARG A 24 -8.85 -9.05 6.92
CA ARG A 24 -9.13 -8.54 5.58
C ARG A 24 -7.99 -7.68 5.02
N ALA A 25 -7.77 -7.80 3.70
CA ALA A 25 -6.80 -6.98 2.99
C ALA A 25 -7.48 -5.81 2.25
N LEU A 26 -6.81 -4.66 2.25
CA LEU A 26 -7.08 -3.53 1.38
C LEU A 26 -5.84 -3.29 0.53
N ALA A 27 -5.85 -3.78 -0.71
CA ALA A 27 -4.73 -3.60 -1.62
C ALA A 27 -4.81 -2.26 -2.36
N LEU A 28 -3.68 -1.60 -2.58
CA LEU A 28 -3.60 -0.33 -3.30
C LEU A 28 -4.04 -0.51 -4.75
N GLN A 29 -5.03 0.27 -5.17
CA GLN A 29 -5.47 0.33 -6.56
C GLN A 29 -4.74 1.43 -7.36
N GLY A 30 -4.43 2.55 -6.72
CA GLY A 30 -3.75 3.66 -7.36
C GLY A 30 -3.67 4.92 -6.49
N LEU A 31 -3.05 5.93 -7.03
CA LEU A 31 -2.85 7.22 -6.39
C LEU A 31 -3.77 8.25 -7.07
N ARG A 32 -4.65 8.90 -6.33
CA ARG A 32 -5.48 10.03 -6.81
C ARG A 32 -4.73 11.36 -6.71
N LYS A 33 -3.84 11.46 -5.73
CA LYS A 33 -2.99 12.63 -5.48
C LYS A 33 -1.58 12.14 -5.17
N SER A 34 -0.59 12.94 -5.54
CA SER A 34 0.80 12.63 -5.17
C SER A 34 0.94 12.62 -3.64
N PRO A 35 1.50 11.56 -3.06
CA PRO A 35 1.74 11.48 -1.64
C PRO A 35 2.75 12.55 -1.22
N GLN A 36 2.55 13.09 -0.03
CA GLN A 36 3.48 14.04 0.57
C GLN A 36 4.55 13.28 1.36
N VAL A 37 5.72 13.87 1.52
CA VAL A 37 6.80 13.28 2.33
C VAL A 37 6.30 12.91 3.72
N GLY A 38 6.61 11.67 4.17
CA GLY A 38 6.09 11.13 5.42
C GLY A 38 4.58 10.91 5.40
N HIS A 39 4.03 10.49 4.28
CA HIS A 39 2.59 10.41 4.03
C HIS A 39 1.79 9.75 5.13
N PHE A 40 2.32 8.70 5.74
CA PHE A 40 1.67 7.94 6.81
C PHE A 40 2.15 8.32 8.21
N THR A 41 3.42 8.70 8.35
CA THR A 41 4.11 8.77 9.65
C THR A 41 4.48 10.17 10.09
N ALA A 42 4.49 11.16 9.15
CA ALA A 42 4.70 12.54 9.56
C ALA A 42 3.46 13.09 10.26
N GLU A 43 3.68 13.67 11.42
CA GLU A 43 2.62 14.35 12.18
C GLU A 43 2.14 15.60 11.44
N ARG A 44 0.84 15.79 11.43
CA ARG A 44 0.16 16.92 10.80
C ARG A 44 -0.89 17.46 11.75
N LEU A 45 -1.10 18.75 11.68
CA LEU A 45 -2.15 19.41 12.44
C LEU A 45 -3.52 19.05 11.84
N TYR A 46 -4.36 18.44 12.67
CA TYR A 46 -5.77 18.21 12.39
C TYR A 46 -6.57 18.86 13.52
N ALA A 47 -7.30 19.92 13.21
CA ALA A 47 -7.85 20.82 14.23
C ALA A 47 -6.75 21.28 15.19
N ASP A 48 -6.87 21.01 16.48
CA ASP A 48 -5.91 21.47 17.50
C ASP A 48 -4.89 20.38 17.92
N LYS A 49 -4.85 19.25 17.22
CA LYS A 49 -3.99 18.11 17.58
C LYS A 49 -3.11 17.66 16.43
N HIS A 50 -1.90 17.23 16.75
CA HIS A 50 -0.97 16.64 15.79
C HIS A 50 -1.13 15.12 15.80
N PHE A 51 -1.38 14.56 14.62
CA PHE A 51 -1.44 13.11 14.40
C PHE A 51 -0.69 12.73 13.14
N ALA A 52 -0.01 11.58 13.18
CA ALA A 52 0.31 10.87 11.99
C ALA A 52 -0.95 10.13 11.48
N ARG A 53 -1.05 9.91 10.17
CA ARG A 53 -2.19 9.15 9.62
C ARG A 53 -2.26 7.73 10.16
N PHE A 54 -1.10 7.13 10.40
CA PHE A 54 -1.00 5.80 10.97
C PHE A 54 -1.59 5.70 12.37
N ASP A 55 -1.47 6.76 13.18
CA ASP A 55 -2.03 6.81 14.55
C ASP A 55 -3.57 6.80 14.56
N ARG A 56 -4.20 7.07 13.42
CA ARG A 56 -5.66 7.09 13.27
C ARG A 56 -6.23 5.76 12.80
N LEU A 57 -5.38 4.78 12.54
CA LEU A 57 -5.84 3.45 12.13
C LEU A 57 -6.17 2.61 13.36
N PRO A 58 -7.17 1.73 13.27
CA PRO A 58 -7.49 0.80 14.34
C PRO A 58 -6.29 -0.03 14.77
N ALA A 59 -6.18 -0.32 16.06
CA ALA A 59 -5.13 -1.17 16.58
C ALA A 59 -5.12 -2.54 15.88
N GLY A 60 -3.92 -3.05 15.58
CA GLY A 60 -3.74 -4.30 14.84
C GLY A 60 -3.77 -4.14 13.32
N THR A 61 -3.94 -2.93 12.79
CA THR A 61 -3.76 -2.67 11.35
C THR A 61 -2.27 -2.75 11.00
N MET A 62 -1.95 -3.53 9.98
CA MET A 62 -0.59 -3.70 9.48
C MET A 62 -0.47 -3.12 8.07
N LEU A 63 0.62 -2.43 7.77
CA LEU A 63 0.97 -1.97 6.43
C LEU A 63 2.09 -2.83 5.87
N SER A 64 1.89 -3.38 4.68
CA SER A 64 2.92 -4.03 3.89
C SER A 64 3.23 -3.22 2.64
N CYS A 65 4.52 -3.01 2.38
CA CYS A 65 5.01 -2.35 1.19
C CYS A 65 6.14 -3.17 0.57
N THR A 66 6.02 -3.49 -0.71
CA THR A 66 7.09 -4.17 -1.47
C THR A 66 7.40 -3.39 -2.74
N ILE A 67 8.68 -3.15 -2.97
CA ILE A 67 9.20 -2.47 -4.15
C ILE A 67 9.98 -3.49 -4.96
N VAL A 68 9.62 -3.66 -6.23
CA VAL A 68 10.38 -4.51 -7.15
C VAL A 68 11.39 -3.65 -7.90
N ILE A 69 12.64 -3.74 -7.47
CA ILE A 69 13.73 -2.99 -8.12
C ILE A 69 14.25 -3.82 -9.29
N HIS A 70 14.15 -3.25 -10.49
CA HIS A 70 14.64 -3.86 -11.72
C HIS A 70 15.16 -2.79 -12.70
N PRO A 71 15.88 -3.17 -13.76
CA PRO A 71 16.35 -2.24 -14.79
C PRO A 71 15.20 -1.45 -15.40
N GLN A 72 15.38 -0.14 -15.57
CA GLN A 72 14.34 0.76 -16.08
C GLN A 72 13.95 0.48 -17.53
N ASP A 73 14.82 -0.17 -18.30
CA ASP A 73 14.53 -0.56 -19.68
C ASP A 73 13.33 -1.50 -19.78
N LEU A 74 13.14 -2.39 -18.80
CA LEU A 74 11.97 -3.27 -18.74
C LEU A 74 10.68 -2.47 -18.51
N THR A 75 10.72 -1.50 -17.61
CA THR A 75 9.58 -0.61 -17.37
C THR A 75 9.28 0.24 -18.59
N LYS A 76 10.31 0.80 -19.21
CA LYS A 76 10.20 1.61 -20.42
C LYS A 76 9.57 0.82 -21.56
N ALA A 77 10.06 -0.40 -21.81
CA ALA A 77 9.49 -1.29 -22.83
C ALA A 77 8.00 -1.60 -22.56
N ARG A 78 7.61 -1.83 -21.28
CA ARG A 78 6.21 -2.04 -20.90
C ARG A 78 5.35 -0.80 -21.19
N VAL A 79 5.81 0.40 -20.85
CA VAL A 79 5.07 1.64 -21.11
C VAL A 79 4.98 1.91 -22.61
N GLN A 80 6.03 1.64 -23.37
CA GLN A 80 6.01 1.72 -24.83
C GLN A 80 4.99 0.74 -25.45
N GLY A 81 4.90 -0.47 -24.88
CA GLY A 81 3.87 -1.44 -25.28
C GLY A 81 2.45 -0.90 -25.07
N ILE A 82 2.18 -0.26 -23.93
CA ILE A 82 0.89 0.40 -23.63
C ILE A 82 0.64 1.52 -24.63
N GLN A 83 1.61 2.38 -24.88
CA GLN A 83 1.52 3.47 -25.85
C GLN A 83 1.21 2.94 -27.25
N ALA A 84 1.86 1.86 -27.68
CA ALA A 84 1.66 1.25 -28.98
C ALA A 84 0.26 0.61 -29.13
N SER A 85 -0.22 -0.06 -28.08
CA SER A 85 -1.56 -0.69 -28.05
C SER A 85 -2.72 0.31 -27.95
N SER A 86 -2.45 1.51 -27.41
CA SER A 86 -3.46 2.57 -27.22
C SER A 86 -3.62 3.49 -28.43
N ARG A 87 -3.45 2.98 -29.66
CA ARG A 87 -3.63 3.75 -30.91
C ARG A 87 -5.07 3.72 -31.44
N ALA A 88 -5.97 3.02 -30.78
CA ALA A 88 -7.38 3.01 -31.16
C ALA A 88 -8.02 4.41 -30.98
N LYS A 89 -8.96 4.76 -31.84
CA LYS A 89 -9.68 6.05 -31.80
C LYS A 89 -10.84 6.01 -30.79
N THR A 90 -10.59 5.51 -29.59
CA THR A 90 -11.55 5.57 -28.49
C THR A 90 -11.06 6.56 -27.43
N PRO A 91 -11.95 7.29 -26.74
CA PRO A 91 -11.55 8.27 -25.74
C PRO A 91 -10.60 7.69 -24.68
N ASP A 92 -10.85 6.46 -24.23
CA ASP A 92 -10.01 5.78 -23.25
C ASP A 92 -8.61 5.47 -23.80
N ALA A 93 -8.52 5.08 -25.07
CA ALA A 93 -7.23 4.81 -25.72
C ALA A 93 -6.43 6.10 -25.93
N GLU A 94 -7.07 7.21 -26.28
CA GLU A 94 -6.43 8.51 -26.41
C GLU A 94 -5.83 8.98 -25.07
N VAL A 95 -6.59 8.85 -23.98
CA VAL A 95 -6.11 9.16 -22.62
C VAL A 95 -4.93 8.27 -22.27
N ALA A 96 -5.03 6.95 -22.44
CA ALA A 96 -3.96 6.02 -22.14
C ALA A 96 -2.69 6.30 -22.96
N HIS A 97 -2.83 6.68 -24.23
CA HIS A 97 -1.72 7.06 -25.10
C HIS A 97 -1.02 8.34 -24.60
N ALA A 98 -1.79 9.37 -24.25
CA ALA A 98 -1.28 10.63 -23.74
C ALA A 98 -0.55 10.43 -22.39
N GLU A 99 -1.14 9.65 -21.49
CA GLU A 99 -0.50 9.30 -20.21
C GLU A 99 0.81 8.52 -20.42
N ALA A 100 0.83 7.50 -21.28
CA ALA A 100 2.03 6.74 -21.58
C ALA A 100 3.15 7.63 -22.19
N THR A 101 2.78 8.57 -23.06
CA THR A 101 3.70 9.55 -23.67
C THR A 101 4.29 10.46 -22.60
N SER A 102 3.48 10.96 -21.68
CA SER A 102 3.94 11.76 -20.54
C SER A 102 4.90 10.99 -19.65
N VAL A 103 4.57 9.75 -19.31
CA VAL A 103 5.41 8.87 -18.49
C VAL A 103 6.78 8.65 -19.15
N LEU A 104 6.83 8.35 -20.45
CA LEU A 104 8.08 8.18 -21.18
C LEU A 104 8.94 9.44 -21.20
N SER A 105 8.31 10.62 -21.33
CA SER A 105 8.99 11.92 -21.25
C SER A 105 9.67 12.12 -19.89
N TRP A 106 8.98 11.79 -18.80
CA TRP A 106 9.51 11.92 -17.44
C TRP A 106 10.63 10.91 -17.17
N MET A 107 10.48 9.67 -17.63
CA MET A 107 11.56 8.68 -17.56
C MET A 107 12.83 9.14 -18.31
N THR A 108 12.68 9.83 -19.42
CA THR A 108 13.82 10.40 -20.19
C THR A 108 14.53 11.50 -19.42
N ARG A 109 13.84 12.20 -18.50
CA ARG A 109 14.43 13.21 -17.60
C ARG A 109 15.13 12.61 -16.39
N GLY A 110 15.09 11.29 -16.22
CA GLY A 110 15.75 10.56 -15.13
C GLY A 110 14.84 10.08 -14.03
N ASP A 111 13.53 10.36 -14.09
CA ASP A 111 12.57 9.81 -13.15
C ASP A 111 12.44 8.29 -13.32
N LYS A 112 12.27 7.58 -12.19
CA LYS A 112 12.24 6.12 -12.17
C LYS A 112 10.88 5.61 -11.71
N LEU A 113 10.36 4.62 -12.42
CA LEU A 113 9.13 3.91 -12.10
C LEU A 113 9.44 2.48 -11.64
N TYR A 114 8.82 2.07 -10.56
CA TYR A 114 8.94 0.70 -10.06
C TYR A 114 7.56 0.07 -9.81
N PRO A 115 7.42 -1.24 -10.04
CA PRO A 115 6.27 -1.97 -9.50
C PRO A 115 6.29 -1.86 -7.96
N PHE A 116 5.21 -1.36 -7.42
CA PHE A 116 5.02 -1.13 -6.01
C PHE A 116 3.75 -1.84 -5.56
N PHE A 117 3.91 -2.80 -4.66
CA PHE A 117 2.82 -3.46 -3.97
C PHE A 117 2.64 -2.81 -2.61
N MET A 118 1.39 -2.54 -2.24
CA MET A 118 1.04 -2.01 -0.94
C MET A 118 -0.32 -2.53 -0.52
N ALA A 119 -0.40 -3.04 0.68
CA ALA A 119 -1.64 -3.50 1.27
C ALA A 119 -1.72 -3.15 2.76
N LEU A 120 -2.94 -2.85 3.22
CA LEU A 120 -3.28 -2.75 4.63
C LEU A 120 -4.01 -4.03 5.03
N TYR A 121 -3.59 -4.64 6.12
CA TYR A 121 -4.26 -5.81 6.70
C TYR A 121 -4.93 -5.39 7.99
N VAL A 122 -6.21 -5.64 8.06
CA VAL A 122 -7.06 -5.30 9.21
C VAL A 122 -7.46 -6.58 9.90
N ARG A 123 -7.32 -6.62 11.22
CA ARG A 123 -7.70 -7.74 12.06
C ARG A 123 -8.86 -7.35 12.96
N GLY A 124 -9.91 -8.13 12.96
CA GLY A 124 -11.02 -8.03 13.90
C GLY A 124 -10.91 -9.05 15.03
N ASP A 125 -11.64 -8.80 16.10
CA ASP A 125 -11.87 -9.80 17.15
C ASP A 125 -12.96 -10.78 16.75
N ASP A 126 -13.93 -10.30 16.00
CA ASP A 126 -14.98 -11.05 15.31
C ASP A 126 -15.32 -10.38 13.96
N GLU A 127 -16.27 -10.97 13.22
CA GLU A 127 -16.69 -10.46 11.90
C GLU A 127 -17.36 -9.07 11.95
N ALA A 128 -18.03 -8.72 13.05
CA ALA A 128 -18.67 -7.43 13.22
C ALA A 128 -17.62 -6.33 13.47
N ASP A 129 -16.68 -6.62 14.36
CA ASP A 129 -15.53 -5.75 14.65
C ASP A 129 -14.65 -5.55 13.41
N LEU A 130 -14.36 -6.65 12.67
CA LEU A 130 -13.62 -6.57 11.42
C LEU A 130 -14.30 -5.62 10.43
N ARG A 131 -15.60 -5.73 10.22
CA ARG A 131 -16.34 -4.85 9.31
C ARG A 131 -16.27 -3.38 9.72
N SER A 132 -16.40 -3.12 11.03
CA SER A 132 -16.30 -1.77 11.58
C SER A 132 -14.90 -1.18 11.34
N LYS A 133 -13.86 -1.92 11.67
CA LYS A 133 -12.46 -1.50 11.47
C LYS A 133 -12.11 -1.30 10.00
N VAL A 134 -12.58 -2.17 9.11
CA VAL A 134 -12.37 -2.02 7.66
C VAL A 134 -13.02 -0.74 7.13
N ALA A 135 -14.22 -0.41 7.61
CA ALA A 135 -14.89 0.83 7.23
C ALA A 135 -14.12 2.06 7.74
N GLU A 136 -13.62 2.03 8.98
CA GLU A 136 -12.80 3.09 9.57
C GLU A 136 -11.49 3.30 8.80
N VAL A 137 -10.75 2.22 8.49
CA VAL A 137 -9.53 2.27 7.67
C VAL A 137 -9.85 2.83 6.29
N GLY A 138 -10.94 2.39 5.66
CA GLY A 138 -11.39 2.87 4.35
C GLY A 138 -11.64 4.39 4.38
N ALA A 139 -12.36 4.89 5.38
CA ALA A 139 -12.64 6.31 5.55
C ALA A 139 -11.35 7.13 5.78
N ALA A 140 -10.45 6.65 6.65
CA ALA A 140 -9.17 7.29 6.92
C ALA A 140 -8.29 7.36 5.65
N MET A 141 -8.30 6.32 4.81
CA MET A 141 -7.51 6.25 3.60
C MET A 141 -8.10 7.06 2.44
N GLN A 142 -9.42 7.20 2.33
CA GLN A 142 -10.03 8.06 1.31
C GLN A 142 -9.55 9.50 1.38
N THR A 143 -9.36 10.04 2.58
CA THR A 143 -8.82 11.39 2.80
C THR A 143 -7.34 11.52 2.45
N SER A 144 -6.62 10.40 2.35
CA SER A 144 -5.20 10.37 2.08
C SER A 144 -4.82 10.62 0.62
N GLY A 145 -5.78 10.49 -0.31
CA GLY A 145 -5.52 10.53 -1.75
C GLY A 145 -5.05 9.18 -2.31
N LEU A 146 -5.05 8.13 -1.51
CA LEU A 146 -4.81 6.76 -1.94
C LEU A 146 -6.14 6.09 -2.25
N ARG A 147 -6.16 5.32 -3.32
CA ARG A 147 -7.32 4.51 -3.70
C ARG A 147 -7.00 3.05 -3.46
N PHE A 148 -7.78 2.40 -2.62
CA PHE A 148 -7.71 0.96 -2.37
C PHE A 148 -8.80 0.24 -3.16
N ILE A 149 -8.56 -1.04 -3.44
CA ILE A 149 -9.58 -1.93 -3.99
C ILE A 149 -10.71 -2.02 -2.96
N ASP A 150 -11.96 -1.89 -3.43
CA ASP A 150 -13.13 -2.08 -2.55
C ASP A 150 -13.05 -3.48 -1.91
N PRO A 151 -13.14 -3.58 -0.59
CA PRO A 151 -13.07 -4.87 0.09
C PRO A 151 -14.01 -5.94 -0.48
N ARG A 152 -15.15 -5.54 -1.03
CA ARG A 152 -16.10 -6.48 -1.67
C ARG A 152 -15.55 -7.15 -2.92
N HIS A 153 -14.55 -6.54 -3.56
CA HIS A 153 -13.92 -7.04 -4.78
C HIS A 153 -12.52 -7.63 -4.53
N GLU A 154 -12.02 -7.59 -3.29
CA GLU A 154 -10.75 -8.20 -2.91
C GLU A 154 -11.01 -9.63 -2.40
N LEU A 155 -11.18 -10.56 -3.35
CA LEU A 155 -11.52 -11.95 -3.04
C LEU A 155 -10.29 -12.83 -2.76
N VAL A 156 -9.10 -12.36 -3.12
CA VAL A 156 -7.83 -13.07 -2.91
C VAL A 156 -7.05 -12.53 -1.72
N GLY A 157 -7.76 -12.05 -0.69
CA GLY A 157 -7.19 -11.38 0.47
C GLY A 157 -6.12 -12.19 1.20
N CYS A 158 -6.30 -13.50 1.33
CA CYS A 158 -5.32 -14.40 1.94
C CYS A 158 -4.02 -14.46 1.12
N ASP A 159 -4.09 -14.60 -0.20
CA ASP A 159 -2.92 -14.58 -1.07
C ASP A 159 -2.20 -13.23 -1.01
N VAL A 160 -2.97 -12.13 -0.99
CA VAL A 160 -2.42 -10.76 -0.82
C VAL A 160 -1.67 -10.66 0.50
N PHE A 161 -2.18 -11.26 1.58
CA PHE A 161 -1.51 -11.29 2.88
C PHE A 161 -0.22 -12.12 2.85
N ILE A 162 -0.29 -13.38 2.41
CA ILE A 162 0.86 -14.29 2.39
C ILE A 162 1.98 -13.71 1.52
N ARG A 163 1.63 -13.20 0.34
CA ARG A 163 2.60 -12.59 -0.58
C ARG A 163 3.12 -11.24 -0.10
N GLY A 164 2.38 -10.56 0.74
CA GLY A 164 2.82 -9.32 1.38
C GLY A 164 3.74 -9.51 2.59
N LEU A 165 3.95 -10.74 3.04
CA LEU A 165 4.92 -11.03 4.10
C LEU A 165 6.35 -10.80 3.61
N PRO A 166 7.28 -10.45 4.51
CA PRO A 166 8.69 -10.26 4.16
C PRO A 166 9.25 -11.47 3.39
N MET A 167 9.91 -11.21 2.27
CA MET A 167 10.53 -12.21 1.37
C MET A 167 9.57 -13.18 0.67
N CYS A 168 8.25 -13.02 0.80
CA CYS A 168 7.26 -13.90 0.16
C CYS A 168 6.69 -13.33 -1.16
N PHE A 169 7.05 -12.11 -1.53
CA PHE A 169 6.56 -11.49 -2.76
C PHE A 169 7.21 -12.09 -4.00
N ASP A 170 6.39 -12.63 -4.90
CA ASP A 170 6.82 -13.12 -6.21
C ASP A 170 6.33 -12.16 -7.31
N PRO A 171 7.24 -11.39 -7.94
CA PRO A 171 6.87 -10.44 -8.99
C PRO A 171 6.27 -11.10 -10.24
N ARG A 172 6.63 -12.36 -10.52
CA ARG A 172 6.11 -13.09 -11.69
C ARG A 172 4.68 -13.54 -11.46
N PHE A 173 4.40 -14.04 -10.26
CA PHE A 173 3.06 -14.42 -9.85
C PHE A 173 2.16 -13.17 -9.78
N ASP A 174 2.65 -12.07 -9.18
CA ASP A 174 1.86 -10.83 -9.13
C ASP A 174 1.52 -10.32 -10.53
N ALA A 175 2.47 -10.34 -11.47
CA ALA A 175 2.25 -9.83 -12.83
C ALA A 175 1.19 -10.62 -13.62
N ARG A 176 1.04 -11.91 -13.36
CA ARG A 176 0.16 -12.81 -14.11
C ARG A 176 -1.19 -13.01 -13.41
N GLU A 177 -1.15 -13.30 -12.13
CA GLU A 177 -2.29 -13.82 -11.36
C GLU A 177 -2.86 -12.74 -10.41
N MET A 178 -2.07 -12.30 -9.44
CA MET A 178 -2.56 -11.42 -8.37
C MET A 178 -2.83 -10.00 -8.85
N ARG A 179 -1.95 -9.42 -9.67
CA ARG A 179 -2.07 -8.08 -10.31
C ARG A 179 -2.33 -6.96 -9.30
N ARG A 180 -1.61 -6.98 -8.19
CA ARG A 180 -1.77 -5.99 -7.11
C ARG A 180 -0.69 -4.92 -7.08
N SER A 181 0.48 -5.15 -7.70
CA SER A 181 1.46 -4.08 -7.86
C SER A 181 1.01 -3.04 -8.90
N ARG A 182 1.44 -1.81 -8.68
CA ARG A 182 1.20 -0.67 -9.56
C ARG A 182 2.53 -0.01 -9.90
N LEU A 183 2.65 0.54 -11.10
CA LEU A 183 3.80 1.36 -11.44
C LEU A 183 3.68 2.70 -10.73
N VAL A 184 4.63 3.00 -9.86
CA VAL A 184 4.66 4.21 -9.05
C VAL A 184 6.03 4.87 -9.16
N TRP A 185 6.07 6.20 -9.18
CA TRP A 185 7.31 6.96 -9.22
C TRP A 185 8.14 6.74 -7.94
N ALA A 186 9.45 6.63 -8.10
CA ALA A 186 10.38 6.44 -6.97
C ALA A 186 10.20 7.52 -5.88
N SER A 187 9.99 8.77 -6.27
CA SER A 187 9.72 9.89 -5.36
C SER A 187 8.42 9.72 -4.56
N GLN A 188 7.37 9.20 -5.20
CA GLN A 188 6.09 8.92 -4.54
C GLN A 188 6.22 7.74 -3.57
N ILE A 189 6.95 6.69 -3.97
CA ILE A 189 7.23 5.55 -3.09
C ILE A 189 8.01 6.04 -1.86
N ALA A 190 9.10 6.78 -2.05
CA ALA A 190 9.89 7.33 -0.96
C ALA A 190 9.05 8.18 0.01
N SER A 191 8.09 8.94 -0.51
CA SER A 191 7.18 9.74 0.31
C SER A 191 6.22 8.92 1.16
N MET A 192 5.90 7.69 0.74
CA MET A 192 5.00 6.79 1.45
C MET A 192 5.70 5.87 2.45
N LEU A 193 7.00 5.66 2.31
CA LEU A 193 7.73 4.79 3.23
C LEU A 193 7.70 5.35 4.67
N PRO A 194 7.59 4.49 5.68
CA PRO A 194 7.51 4.88 7.08
C PRO A 194 8.90 5.23 7.66
N VAL A 195 9.68 6.02 6.93
CA VAL A 195 11.03 6.47 7.32
C VAL A 195 11.05 7.89 7.89
N TYR A 196 9.92 8.58 7.81
CA TYR A 196 9.75 9.94 8.31
C TYR A 196 8.75 9.91 9.48
N GLY A 197 9.07 10.59 10.54
CA GLY A 197 8.22 10.68 11.72
C GLY A 197 9.06 10.75 12.99
N ARG A 198 8.39 10.95 14.13
CA ARG A 198 9.04 10.90 15.43
C ARG A 198 9.13 9.46 15.90
N SER A 199 10.31 9.07 16.40
CA SER A 199 10.43 7.84 17.17
C SER A 199 9.82 8.07 18.55
N ARG A 200 8.96 7.15 18.98
CA ARG A 200 8.30 7.19 20.30
C ARG A 200 8.88 6.15 21.26
N GLY A 201 9.96 5.48 20.86
CA GLY A 201 10.56 4.41 21.64
C GLY A 201 9.71 3.13 21.64
N THR A 202 10.09 2.19 22.48
CA THR A 202 9.43 0.88 22.62
C THR A 202 8.31 0.85 23.65
N GLY A 203 8.16 1.91 24.45
CA GLY A 203 7.25 1.96 25.59
C GLY A 203 7.70 1.14 26.80
N HIS A 204 8.89 0.52 26.76
CA HIS A 204 9.47 -0.24 27.86
C HIS A 204 10.56 0.56 28.56
N ALA A 205 10.54 0.56 29.89
CA ALA A 205 11.57 1.20 30.68
C ALA A 205 12.94 0.53 30.44
N GLY A 206 13.90 1.34 30.06
CA GLY A 206 15.27 0.91 29.79
C GLY A 206 16.20 2.10 29.93
N PHE A 207 17.09 2.30 28.97
CA PHE A 207 17.87 3.52 28.89
C PHE A 207 17.04 4.66 28.28
N TRP A 208 17.15 5.86 28.85
CA TRP A 208 16.49 7.05 28.35
C TRP A 208 17.31 7.68 27.25
N PHE A 209 16.76 7.71 26.04
CA PHE A 209 17.29 8.49 24.93
C PHE A 209 16.29 9.57 24.55
N TRP A 210 16.77 10.60 23.92
CA TRP A 210 15.94 11.72 23.46
C TRP A 210 15.89 11.74 21.94
N ASN A 211 14.69 11.82 21.38
CA ASN A 211 14.55 11.99 19.95
C ASN A 211 14.81 13.46 19.55
N ARG A 212 14.81 13.74 18.25
CA ARG A 212 14.98 15.11 17.75
C ARG A 212 13.89 16.09 18.23
N GLY A 213 12.74 15.62 18.64
CA GLY A 213 11.63 16.41 19.18
C GLY A 213 11.76 16.72 20.66
N GLY A 214 12.81 16.22 21.34
CA GLY A 214 12.99 16.39 22.78
C GLY A 214 12.07 15.48 23.62
N GLU A 215 11.58 14.38 23.07
CA GLU A 215 10.75 13.41 23.76
C GLU A 215 11.63 12.22 24.21
N PRO A 216 11.40 11.67 25.42
CA PRO A 216 12.11 10.49 25.85
C PRO A 216 11.72 9.27 25.00
N LEU A 217 12.71 8.42 24.69
CA LEU A 217 12.57 7.17 23.96
C LEU A 217 12.68 5.97 24.89
#